data_018e76d1bacde9ac8a215ef988e8b5c0
#
_entry.id   018e76d1bacde9ac8a215ef988e8b5c0
#
_cell.length_a   1.000
_cell.length_b   1.000
_cell.length_c   1.000
_cell.angle_alpha   90.00
_cell.angle_beta   90.00
_cell.angle_gamma   90.00
#
_symmetry.space_group_name_H-M   'P 1'
#
loop_
_entity.id
_entity.type
_entity.pdbx_description
1 polymer ?
#
loop_
_entity_poly.entity_id
_entity_poly.type
_entity_poly.pdbx_seq_one_letter_code
_entity_poly.pdbx_strand_id
1 'polypeptide(L)'
;MTVAATFEIEYLQFLGPDGKLVGTLPPAVADAKALLPLFKQMLFVRTFDTKSIALQRTGKLGTYAACLGHEATHVGIGASMKPEDVFAPSYREYGAQFMRGVKPREVLMYWGGDERGNDFEGPKNDYPWCVPIATQCLMAAGAALAFKLRKEDRIAVSCCGDGGSSKTDFYAALNSAGAYTLPLVLCVINNGWAISVPRSAQTGAKTLAQKGIAGGLHCLQVDGNDIIAVLEGMRRATERARNGEGGSVIEFMTYRLHDHTTADDARRYRDEQEVKDAWLRDPMTRLRTYLTAQ
;
A
#
# COMPACT_ATOMS: atom_id res chain seq x y z
N MET A 1 40.44 6.42 8.08
CA MET A 1 39.18 5.67 8.19
C MET A 1 38.58 5.52 6.79
N THR A 2 38.17 4.34 6.40
CA THR A 2 37.53 4.06 5.09
C THR A 2 36.05 3.76 5.31
N VAL A 3 35.19 4.26 4.41
CA VAL A 3 33.74 3.94 4.41
C VAL A 3 33.55 2.52 3.87
N ALA A 4 32.89 1.64 4.63
CA ALA A 4 32.66 0.25 4.21
C ALA A 4 31.46 0.13 3.26
N ALA A 5 30.42 0.94 3.45
CA ALA A 5 29.23 0.98 2.59
C ALA A 5 28.51 2.32 2.73
N THR A 6 27.83 2.73 1.65
CA THR A 6 26.93 3.90 1.62
C THR A 6 25.60 3.46 1.02
N PHE A 7 24.48 3.96 1.59
CA PHE A 7 23.13 3.62 1.14
C PHE A 7 22.32 4.88 0.92
N GLU A 8 21.59 4.90 -0.18
CA GLU A 8 20.70 6.00 -0.56
C GLU A 8 19.26 5.51 -0.66
N ILE A 9 18.30 6.36 -0.30
CA ILE A 9 16.87 6.12 -0.49
C ILE A 9 16.35 7.19 -1.45
N GLU A 10 15.96 6.76 -2.65
CA GLU A 10 15.34 7.64 -3.64
C GLU A 10 13.90 7.96 -3.21
N TYR A 11 13.47 9.22 -3.43
CA TYR A 11 12.07 9.65 -3.26
C TYR A 11 11.45 9.93 -4.62
N LEU A 12 10.32 9.26 -4.91
CA LEU A 12 9.59 9.43 -6.16
C LEU A 12 8.36 10.31 -5.96
N GLN A 13 8.25 11.35 -6.79
CA GLN A 13 7.08 12.21 -6.93
C GLN A 13 7.05 12.79 -8.35
N PHE A 14 5.89 12.82 -8.99
CA PHE A 14 5.66 13.40 -10.33
C PHE A 14 4.59 14.49 -10.32
N LEU A 15 3.61 14.38 -9.44
CA LEU A 15 2.60 15.42 -9.22
C LEU A 15 2.82 16.09 -7.86
N GLY A 16 2.86 17.40 -7.84
CA GLY A 16 2.81 18.19 -6.61
C GLY A 16 1.41 18.12 -5.96
N PRO A 17 1.27 18.54 -4.69
CA PRO A 17 -0.02 18.63 -4.01
C PRO A 17 -1.08 19.45 -4.77
N ASP A 18 -0.64 20.44 -5.55
CA ASP A 18 -1.46 21.31 -6.39
C ASP A 18 -1.85 20.67 -7.74
N GLY A 19 -1.49 19.43 -8.00
CA GLY A 19 -1.77 18.72 -9.24
C GLY A 19 -0.85 19.09 -10.41
N LYS A 20 0.19 19.89 -10.19
CA LYS A 20 1.16 20.24 -11.23
C LYS A 20 2.29 19.23 -11.29
N LEU A 21 2.87 19.07 -12.48
CA LEU A 21 4.06 18.25 -12.66
C LEU A 21 5.28 18.86 -11.94
N VAL A 22 5.99 18.01 -11.20
CA VAL A 22 7.25 18.33 -10.52
C VAL A 22 8.45 17.59 -11.12
N GLY A 23 8.23 16.80 -12.18
CA GLY A 23 9.25 16.04 -12.89
C GLY A 23 8.76 15.55 -14.26
N THR A 24 9.62 14.86 -14.99
CA THR A 24 9.27 14.25 -16.29
C THR A 24 8.44 12.98 -16.04
N LEU A 25 7.29 12.89 -16.72
CA LEU A 25 6.43 11.71 -16.61
C LEU A 25 7.12 10.46 -17.16
N PRO A 26 6.97 9.31 -16.48
CA PRO A 26 7.34 8.02 -17.05
C PRO A 26 6.57 7.77 -18.35
N PRO A 27 7.20 7.20 -19.41
CA PRO A 27 6.53 6.99 -20.70
C PRO A 27 5.20 6.21 -20.61
N ALA A 28 5.11 5.25 -19.71
CA ALA A 28 3.91 4.42 -19.51
C ALA A 28 2.67 5.20 -19.04
N VAL A 29 2.84 6.39 -18.45
CA VAL A 29 1.77 7.25 -17.91
C VAL A 29 1.80 8.68 -18.49
N ALA A 30 2.54 8.88 -19.55
CA ALA A 30 2.63 10.20 -20.23
C ALA A 30 1.31 10.60 -20.89
N ASP A 31 0.43 9.64 -21.24
CA ASP A 31 -0.92 9.91 -21.70
C ASP A 31 -1.88 10.00 -20.50
N ALA A 32 -2.39 11.21 -20.24
CA ALA A 32 -3.37 11.46 -19.17
C ALA A 32 -4.63 10.58 -19.30
N LYS A 33 -5.02 10.17 -20.52
CA LYS A 33 -6.17 9.28 -20.73
C LYS A 33 -5.96 7.91 -20.09
N ALA A 34 -4.72 7.42 -20.00
CA ALA A 34 -4.40 6.16 -19.33
C ALA A 34 -4.67 6.20 -17.81
N LEU A 35 -4.73 7.40 -17.20
CA LEU A 35 -5.02 7.58 -15.78
C LEU A 35 -6.52 7.63 -15.46
N LEU A 36 -7.39 7.86 -16.46
CA LEU A 36 -8.85 7.96 -16.24
C LEU A 36 -9.48 6.71 -15.61
N PRO A 37 -9.16 5.48 -16.04
CA PRO A 37 -9.65 4.27 -15.39
C PRO A 37 -9.22 4.18 -13.92
N LEU A 38 -8.00 4.58 -13.61
CA LEU A 38 -7.46 4.57 -12.25
C LEU A 38 -8.16 5.63 -11.38
N PHE A 39 -8.40 6.83 -11.92
CA PHE A 39 -9.18 7.85 -11.22
C PHE A 39 -10.61 7.37 -10.90
N LYS A 40 -11.27 6.71 -11.86
CA LYS A 40 -12.59 6.09 -11.63
C LYS A 40 -12.53 5.04 -10.52
N GLN A 41 -11.48 4.23 -10.49
CA GLN A 41 -11.31 3.22 -9.44
C GLN A 41 -11.03 3.86 -8.07
N MET A 42 -10.21 4.90 -8.00
CA MET A 42 -10.00 5.66 -6.77
C MET A 42 -11.31 6.27 -6.25
N LEU A 43 -12.13 6.84 -7.15
CA LEU A 43 -13.45 7.37 -6.81
C LEU A 43 -14.39 6.27 -6.29
N PHE A 44 -14.36 5.10 -6.93
CA PHE A 44 -15.12 3.93 -6.47
C PHE A 44 -14.72 3.51 -5.06
N VAL A 45 -13.41 3.41 -4.78
CA VAL A 45 -12.87 3.09 -3.45
C VAL A 45 -13.37 4.09 -2.40
N ARG A 46 -13.28 5.39 -2.67
CA ARG A 46 -13.76 6.45 -1.77
C ARG A 46 -15.26 6.38 -1.52
N THR A 47 -16.03 6.11 -2.56
CA THR A 47 -17.50 5.96 -2.45
C THR A 47 -17.85 4.72 -1.63
N PHE A 48 -17.17 3.61 -1.87
CA PHE A 48 -17.32 2.38 -1.10
C PHE A 48 -16.98 2.59 0.38
N ASP A 49 -15.87 3.26 0.67
CA ASP A 49 -15.42 3.57 2.03
C ASP A 49 -16.48 4.38 2.79
N THR A 50 -16.97 5.45 2.18
CA THR A 50 -18.05 6.29 2.73
C THR A 50 -19.33 5.47 3.01
N LYS A 51 -19.70 4.60 2.06
CA LYS A 51 -20.89 3.74 2.22
C LYS A 51 -20.71 2.72 3.34
N SER A 52 -19.53 2.14 3.48
CA SER A 52 -19.20 1.16 4.51
C SER A 52 -19.27 1.77 5.91
N ILE A 53 -18.75 2.99 6.08
CA ILE A 53 -18.89 3.74 7.33
C ILE A 53 -20.36 3.98 7.66
N ALA A 54 -21.19 4.40 6.69
CA ALA A 54 -22.61 4.61 6.89
C ALA A 54 -23.34 3.31 7.28
N LEU A 55 -22.97 2.17 6.68
CA LEU A 55 -23.52 0.86 7.05
C LEU A 55 -23.14 0.45 8.48
N GLN A 56 -21.89 0.72 8.87
CA GLN A 56 -21.46 0.48 10.26
C GLN A 56 -22.24 1.38 11.25
N ARG A 57 -22.40 2.67 10.95
CA ARG A 57 -23.15 3.62 11.81
C ARG A 57 -24.62 3.22 11.99
N THR A 58 -25.19 2.46 11.05
CA THR A 58 -26.54 1.91 11.13
C THR A 58 -26.60 0.49 11.68
N GLY A 59 -25.50 -0.05 12.23
CA GLY A 59 -25.42 -1.36 12.86
C GLY A 59 -25.43 -2.55 11.89
N LYS A 60 -25.22 -2.30 10.59
CA LYS A 60 -25.17 -3.36 9.57
C LYS A 60 -23.78 -3.99 9.40
N LEU A 61 -22.76 -3.36 9.94
CA LEU A 61 -21.40 -3.89 10.07
C LEU A 61 -20.97 -3.82 11.53
N GLY A 62 -20.07 -4.74 11.94
CA GLY A 62 -19.54 -4.78 13.30
C GLY A 62 -18.56 -3.64 13.56
N THR A 63 -17.47 -3.64 12.83
CA THR A 63 -16.49 -2.53 12.75
C THR A 63 -16.06 -2.35 11.31
N TYR A 64 -15.34 -1.27 11.01
CA TYR A 64 -14.81 -1.05 9.67
C TYR A 64 -13.55 -0.19 9.73
N ALA A 65 -12.52 -0.60 9.04
CA ALA A 65 -11.27 0.14 8.94
C ALA A 65 -11.28 1.01 7.68
N ALA A 66 -11.56 2.31 7.83
CA ALA A 66 -11.63 3.24 6.71
C ALA A 66 -10.29 3.40 5.99
N CYS A 67 -10.32 3.59 4.67
CA CYS A 67 -9.12 3.75 3.83
C CYS A 67 -9.00 5.15 3.20
N LEU A 68 -9.77 6.12 3.66
CA LEU A 68 -9.73 7.51 3.19
C LEU A 68 -8.31 8.08 3.24
N GLY A 69 -7.85 8.59 2.10
CA GLY A 69 -6.49 9.10 1.90
C GLY A 69 -5.50 8.09 1.31
N HIS A 70 -5.86 6.80 1.21
CA HIS A 70 -4.99 5.75 0.67
C HIS A 70 -5.33 5.35 -0.78
N GLU A 71 -6.28 6.01 -1.42
CA GLU A 71 -6.86 5.57 -2.69
C GLU A 71 -5.80 5.42 -3.79
N ALA A 72 -4.88 6.38 -3.92
CA ALA A 72 -3.82 6.32 -4.94
C ALA A 72 -2.86 5.16 -4.68
N THR A 73 -2.40 5.00 -3.43
CA THR A 73 -1.52 3.90 -3.03
C THR A 73 -2.17 2.55 -3.31
N HIS A 74 -3.40 2.34 -2.84
CA HIS A 74 -4.07 1.05 -2.98
C HIS A 74 -4.36 0.70 -4.44
N VAL A 75 -4.91 1.65 -5.21
CA VAL A 75 -5.23 1.42 -6.63
C VAL A 75 -3.95 1.19 -7.44
N GLY A 76 -2.90 1.97 -7.20
CA GLY A 76 -1.63 1.83 -7.89
C GLY A 76 -0.94 0.49 -7.60
N ILE A 77 -0.95 0.02 -6.36
CA ILE A 77 -0.41 -1.30 -6.00
C ILE A 77 -1.16 -2.40 -6.78
N GLY A 78 -2.50 -2.41 -6.70
CA GLY A 78 -3.28 -3.44 -7.36
C GLY A 78 -3.18 -3.42 -8.88
N ALA A 79 -3.11 -2.22 -9.49
CA ALA A 79 -2.96 -2.03 -10.93
C ALA A 79 -1.62 -2.53 -11.48
N SER A 80 -0.59 -2.61 -10.63
CA SER A 80 0.77 -3.00 -11.02
C SER A 80 1.03 -4.50 -10.94
N MET A 81 0.05 -5.28 -10.50
CA MET A 81 0.15 -6.73 -10.35
C MET A 81 -0.46 -7.47 -11.53
N LYS A 82 0.15 -8.58 -11.95
CA LYS A 82 -0.46 -9.52 -12.89
C LYS A 82 -1.52 -10.40 -12.19
N PRO A 83 -2.51 -10.92 -12.93
CA PRO A 83 -3.54 -11.79 -12.34
C PRO A 83 -2.98 -13.01 -11.57
N GLU A 84 -1.89 -13.60 -12.08
CA GLU A 84 -1.24 -14.77 -11.50
C GLU A 84 -0.38 -14.48 -10.27
N ASP A 85 -0.04 -13.23 -9.99
CA ASP A 85 0.70 -12.84 -8.79
C ASP A 85 -0.11 -13.12 -7.53
N VAL A 86 0.54 -13.10 -6.39
CA VAL A 86 -0.09 -13.28 -5.08
C VAL A 86 -0.05 -11.98 -4.29
N PHE A 87 -1.20 -11.55 -3.82
CA PHE A 87 -1.34 -10.44 -2.90
C PHE A 87 -1.59 -10.92 -1.47
N ALA A 88 -0.82 -10.41 -0.53
CA ALA A 88 -1.01 -10.65 0.90
C ALA A 88 -1.33 -9.31 1.59
N PRO A 89 -2.62 -8.92 1.67
CA PRO A 89 -3.05 -7.66 2.26
C PRO A 89 -2.97 -7.68 3.78
N SER A 90 -2.99 -6.51 4.40
CA SER A 90 -3.42 -6.39 5.78
C SER A 90 -4.96 -6.39 5.85
N TYR A 91 -5.58 -5.43 6.49
CA TYR A 91 -7.06 -5.34 6.60
C TYR A 91 -7.62 -4.03 6.00
N ARG A 92 -6.82 -3.24 5.27
CA ARG A 92 -7.23 -1.91 4.78
C ARG A 92 -7.10 -1.73 3.26
N GLU A 93 -6.40 -2.55 2.55
CA GLU A 93 -5.99 -2.35 1.16
C GLU A 93 -7.11 -2.68 0.16
N TYR A 94 -8.35 -2.23 0.41
CA TYR A 94 -9.52 -2.52 -0.43
C TYR A 94 -9.33 -2.09 -1.88
N GLY A 95 -8.70 -0.93 -2.13
CA GLY A 95 -8.46 -0.46 -3.49
C GLY A 95 -7.58 -1.43 -4.28
N ALA A 96 -6.54 -2.00 -3.68
CA ALA A 96 -5.70 -3.01 -4.31
C ALA A 96 -6.48 -4.30 -4.55
N GLN A 97 -7.27 -4.74 -3.58
CA GLN A 97 -8.10 -5.94 -3.69
C GLN A 97 -9.17 -5.81 -4.79
N PHE A 98 -9.83 -4.64 -4.92
CA PHE A 98 -10.79 -4.39 -6.00
C PHE A 98 -10.14 -4.43 -7.38
N MET A 99 -8.93 -3.88 -7.52
CA MET A 99 -8.14 -3.98 -8.75
C MET A 99 -7.82 -5.44 -9.11
N ARG A 100 -7.67 -6.31 -8.12
CA ARG A 100 -7.42 -7.73 -8.29
C ARG A 100 -8.71 -8.56 -8.48
N GLY A 101 -9.87 -7.96 -8.33
CA GLY A 101 -11.15 -8.60 -8.59
C GLY A 101 -11.96 -9.05 -7.38
N VAL A 102 -11.50 -8.74 -6.16
CA VAL A 102 -12.31 -8.91 -4.95
C VAL A 102 -13.58 -8.08 -5.07
N LYS A 103 -14.70 -8.65 -4.69
CA LYS A 103 -16.01 -7.99 -4.82
C LYS A 103 -16.32 -7.13 -3.58
N PRO A 104 -16.97 -5.97 -3.74
CA PRO A 104 -17.37 -5.14 -2.60
C PRO A 104 -18.17 -5.89 -1.55
N ARG A 105 -19.02 -6.84 -1.97
CA ARG A 105 -19.82 -7.66 -1.06
C ARG A 105 -18.95 -8.54 -0.15
N GLU A 106 -17.82 -9.05 -0.63
CA GLU A 106 -16.91 -9.89 0.13
C GLU A 106 -16.28 -9.09 1.29
N VAL A 107 -15.87 -7.84 1.01
CA VAL A 107 -15.41 -6.90 2.04
C VAL A 107 -16.50 -6.62 3.07
N LEU A 108 -17.74 -6.37 2.63
CA LEU A 108 -18.86 -6.11 3.53
C LEU A 108 -19.26 -7.34 4.35
N MET A 109 -19.21 -8.54 3.77
CA MET A 109 -19.45 -9.79 4.49
C MET A 109 -18.43 -9.98 5.61
N TYR A 110 -17.14 -9.82 5.32
CA TYR A 110 -16.08 -9.93 6.31
C TYR A 110 -16.29 -8.96 7.50
N TRP A 111 -16.49 -7.66 7.22
CA TRP A 111 -16.75 -6.66 8.27
C TRP A 111 -18.11 -6.79 8.93
N GLY A 112 -19.02 -7.55 8.33
CA GLY A 112 -20.29 -7.98 8.90
C GLY A 112 -20.17 -9.19 9.82
N GLY A 113 -18.97 -9.79 9.95
CA GLY A 113 -18.71 -10.96 10.79
C GLY A 113 -18.88 -12.29 10.05
N ASP A 114 -18.98 -12.29 8.73
CA ASP A 114 -19.09 -13.50 7.92
C ASP A 114 -17.74 -13.82 7.25
N GLU A 115 -17.04 -14.84 7.75
CA GLU A 115 -15.72 -15.25 7.27
C GLU A 115 -15.71 -15.72 5.82
N ARG A 116 -16.86 -16.08 5.24
CA ARG A 116 -16.97 -16.40 3.80
C ARG A 116 -16.58 -15.23 2.91
N GLY A 117 -16.57 -13.99 3.44
CA GLY A 117 -16.01 -12.83 2.77
C GLY A 117 -14.52 -12.95 2.44
N ASN A 118 -13.79 -13.87 3.08
CA ASN A 118 -12.38 -14.17 2.77
C ASN A 118 -12.19 -15.20 1.64
N ASP A 119 -13.24 -15.90 1.19
CA ASP A 119 -13.19 -16.81 0.03
C ASP A 119 -13.50 -16.05 -1.25
N PHE A 120 -12.50 -15.29 -1.72
CA PHE A 120 -12.65 -14.42 -2.88
C PHE A 120 -13.02 -15.19 -4.14
N GLU A 121 -14.03 -14.70 -4.88
CA GLU A 121 -14.42 -15.29 -6.17
C GLU A 121 -13.36 -15.09 -7.26
N GLY A 122 -12.76 -13.91 -7.28
CA GLY A 122 -11.78 -13.50 -8.29
C GLY A 122 -10.37 -14.03 -8.02
N PRO A 123 -9.61 -13.43 -7.12
CA PRO A 123 -8.18 -13.73 -6.95
C PRO A 123 -7.97 -14.95 -6.02
N LYS A 124 -8.20 -16.16 -6.53
CA LYS A 124 -8.10 -17.40 -5.74
C LYS A 124 -6.73 -17.68 -5.12
N ASN A 125 -5.68 -17.03 -5.61
CA ASN A 125 -4.32 -17.18 -5.10
C ASN A 125 -3.96 -16.11 -4.06
N ASP A 126 -4.78 -15.07 -3.89
CA ASP A 126 -4.51 -14.03 -2.90
C ASP A 126 -4.82 -14.54 -1.49
N TYR A 127 -4.04 -14.06 -0.53
CA TYR A 127 -4.29 -14.37 0.87
C TYR A 127 -5.52 -13.61 1.39
N PRO A 128 -6.24 -14.17 2.38
CA PRO A 128 -7.31 -13.48 3.08
C PRO A 128 -6.77 -12.28 3.86
N TRP A 129 -7.67 -11.43 4.37
CA TRP A 129 -7.28 -10.33 5.26
C TRP A 129 -6.51 -10.82 6.47
N CYS A 130 -5.41 -10.15 6.77
CA CYS A 130 -4.58 -10.45 7.92
C CYS A 130 -4.69 -9.32 8.95
N VAL A 131 -5.43 -9.56 10.02
CA VAL A 131 -5.55 -8.62 11.16
C VAL A 131 -4.33 -8.71 12.08
N PRO A 132 -3.74 -9.88 12.37
CA PRO A 132 -2.45 -9.97 13.07
C PRO A 132 -1.36 -9.19 12.32
N ILE A 133 -0.84 -8.16 12.98
CA ILE A 133 0.00 -7.15 12.32
C ILE A 133 1.28 -7.76 11.74
N ALA A 134 1.53 -7.53 10.46
CA ALA A 134 2.69 -7.93 9.66
C ALA A 134 2.86 -9.44 9.39
N THR A 135 1.98 -10.31 9.90
CA THR A 135 2.05 -11.77 9.66
C THR A 135 1.96 -12.10 8.17
N GLN A 136 1.18 -11.33 7.40
CA GLN A 136 1.07 -11.47 5.94
C GLN A 136 2.40 -11.27 5.20
N CYS A 137 3.35 -10.53 5.77
CA CYS A 137 4.67 -10.35 5.16
C CYS A 137 5.45 -11.67 5.09
N LEU A 138 5.37 -12.50 6.15
CA LEU A 138 5.96 -13.83 6.17
C LEU A 138 5.24 -14.79 5.22
N MET A 139 3.91 -14.71 5.15
CA MET A 139 3.12 -15.50 4.20
C MET A 139 3.54 -15.20 2.76
N ALA A 140 3.68 -13.91 2.42
CA ALA A 140 4.16 -13.48 1.11
C ALA A 140 5.59 -13.94 0.82
N ALA A 141 6.48 -13.91 1.81
CA ALA A 141 7.84 -14.44 1.66
C ALA A 141 7.84 -15.95 1.38
N GLY A 142 6.96 -16.71 2.03
CA GLY A 142 6.75 -18.13 1.76
C GLY A 142 6.24 -18.40 0.33
N ALA A 143 5.25 -17.62 -0.14
CA ALA A 143 4.77 -17.71 -1.52
C ALA A 143 5.87 -17.38 -2.53
N ALA A 144 6.63 -16.30 -2.31
CA ALA A 144 7.75 -15.92 -3.17
C ALA A 144 8.85 -16.99 -3.21
N LEU A 145 9.14 -17.65 -2.09
CA LEU A 145 10.07 -18.79 -2.04
C LEU A 145 9.56 -19.95 -2.88
N ALA A 146 8.27 -20.28 -2.79
CA ALA A 146 7.67 -21.34 -3.61
C ALA A 146 7.79 -21.03 -5.10
N PHE A 147 7.52 -19.78 -5.54
CA PHE A 147 7.67 -19.38 -6.94
C PHE A 147 9.12 -19.53 -7.41
N LYS A 148 10.07 -19.08 -6.61
CA LYS A 148 11.50 -19.23 -6.94
C LYS A 148 11.90 -20.69 -7.09
N LEU A 149 11.51 -21.57 -6.15
CA LEU A 149 11.84 -22.99 -6.19
C LEU A 149 11.20 -23.70 -7.40
N ARG A 150 9.99 -23.29 -7.78
CA ARG A 150 9.25 -23.81 -8.94
C ARG A 150 9.66 -23.17 -10.25
N LYS A 151 10.49 -22.11 -10.22
CA LYS A 151 10.89 -21.31 -11.40
C LYS A 151 9.69 -20.69 -12.12
N GLU A 152 8.71 -20.22 -11.38
CA GLU A 152 7.52 -19.56 -11.90
C GLU A 152 7.79 -18.05 -12.09
N ASP A 153 7.31 -17.45 -13.20
CA ASP A 153 7.34 -15.99 -13.43
C ASP A 153 6.20 -15.30 -12.65
N ARG A 154 6.24 -15.41 -11.34
CA ARG A 154 5.28 -14.84 -10.42
C ARG A 154 5.99 -14.11 -9.29
N ILE A 155 5.34 -13.12 -8.75
CA ILE A 155 5.81 -12.38 -7.58
C ILE A 155 4.78 -12.43 -6.46
N ALA A 156 5.23 -12.19 -5.24
CA ALA A 156 4.37 -11.91 -4.12
C ALA A 156 4.48 -10.43 -3.73
N VAL A 157 3.35 -9.81 -3.43
CA VAL A 157 3.25 -8.44 -2.93
C VAL A 157 2.54 -8.46 -1.59
N SER A 158 3.11 -7.82 -0.58
CA SER A 158 2.47 -7.68 0.73
C SER A 158 2.43 -6.24 1.18
N CYS A 159 1.37 -5.86 1.86
CA CYS A 159 1.21 -4.54 2.45
C CYS A 159 1.17 -4.61 3.97
N CYS A 160 1.81 -3.65 4.63
CA CYS A 160 1.61 -3.39 6.05
C CYS A 160 1.61 -1.87 6.31
N GLY A 161 1.02 -1.45 7.42
CA GLY A 161 1.14 -0.06 7.88
C GLY A 161 2.52 0.24 8.48
N ASP A 162 2.77 1.52 8.75
CA ASP A 162 3.99 2.01 9.43
C ASP A 162 4.28 1.25 10.74
N GLY A 163 3.26 1.04 11.60
CA GLY A 163 3.40 0.25 12.81
C GLY A 163 3.77 -1.21 12.55
N GLY A 164 3.26 -1.79 11.47
CA GLY A 164 3.60 -3.15 11.03
C GLY A 164 5.09 -3.33 10.73
N SER A 165 5.73 -2.30 10.18
CA SER A 165 7.15 -2.32 9.89
C SER A 165 8.07 -2.42 11.13
N SER A 166 7.52 -2.34 12.33
CA SER A 166 8.25 -2.51 13.60
C SER A 166 8.08 -3.89 14.21
N LYS A 167 7.28 -4.78 13.58
CA LYS A 167 7.05 -6.14 14.05
C LYS A 167 8.15 -7.10 13.61
N THR A 168 8.39 -8.13 14.42
CA THR A 168 9.37 -9.20 14.16
C THR A 168 9.13 -9.86 12.81
N ASP A 169 7.86 -10.14 12.47
CA ASP A 169 7.48 -10.82 11.22
C ASP A 169 7.92 -10.03 9.98
N PHE A 170 7.85 -8.69 10.04
CA PHE A 170 8.34 -7.84 8.96
C PHE A 170 9.86 -7.98 8.76
N TYR A 171 10.63 -7.95 9.86
CA TYR A 171 12.08 -8.12 9.78
C TYR A 171 12.49 -9.52 9.34
N ALA A 172 11.76 -10.55 9.77
CA ALA A 172 12.00 -11.92 9.32
C ALA A 172 11.72 -12.07 7.81
N ALA A 173 10.64 -11.44 7.30
CA ALA A 173 10.34 -11.40 5.87
C ALA A 173 11.44 -10.67 5.07
N LEU A 174 11.93 -9.51 5.56
CA LEU A 174 13.05 -8.78 4.96
C LEU A 174 14.30 -9.67 4.83
N ASN A 175 14.71 -10.27 5.96
CA ASN A 175 15.90 -11.11 5.99
C ASN A 175 15.79 -12.30 5.05
N SER A 176 14.64 -12.97 5.04
CA SER A 176 14.39 -14.11 4.14
C SER A 176 14.41 -13.66 2.68
N ALA A 177 13.80 -12.50 2.37
CA ALA A 177 13.75 -11.98 1.00
C ALA A 177 15.14 -11.69 0.45
N GLY A 178 16.04 -11.12 1.25
CA GLY A 178 17.42 -10.87 0.84
C GLY A 178 18.25 -12.13 0.78
N ALA A 179 18.25 -12.93 1.85
CA ALA A 179 19.05 -14.17 1.94
C ALA A 179 18.74 -15.14 0.80
N TYR A 180 17.49 -15.22 0.38
CA TYR A 180 17.06 -16.12 -0.69
C TYR A 180 16.78 -15.39 -2.02
N THR A 181 17.05 -14.10 -2.14
CA THR A 181 16.78 -13.32 -3.38
C THR A 181 15.36 -13.60 -3.89
N LEU A 182 14.36 -13.39 -3.02
CA LEU A 182 12.97 -13.74 -3.31
C LEU A 182 12.31 -12.72 -4.24
N PRO A 183 11.39 -13.12 -5.15
CA PRO A 183 10.56 -12.23 -5.93
C PRO A 183 9.43 -11.63 -5.07
N LEU A 184 9.80 -10.79 -4.10
CA LEU A 184 8.92 -10.23 -3.07
C LEU A 184 8.94 -8.69 -3.09
N VAL A 185 7.77 -8.07 -3.11
CA VAL A 185 7.62 -6.62 -2.91
C VAL A 185 6.89 -6.38 -1.59
N LEU A 186 7.57 -5.71 -0.66
CA LEU A 186 7.02 -5.29 0.63
C LEU A 186 6.64 -3.83 0.57
N CYS A 187 5.35 -3.54 0.62
CA CYS A 187 4.77 -2.21 0.61
C CYS A 187 4.49 -1.75 2.05
N VAL A 188 5.20 -0.74 2.51
CA VAL A 188 4.93 -0.10 3.81
C VAL A 188 4.09 1.14 3.57
N ILE A 189 2.82 1.11 3.94
CA ILE A 189 1.90 2.24 3.82
C ILE A 189 2.07 3.12 5.06
N ASN A 190 2.94 4.12 4.93
CA ASN A 190 3.20 5.08 6.00
C ASN A 190 2.12 6.14 6.02
N ASN A 191 1.08 5.91 6.81
CA ASN A 191 -0.04 6.84 6.96
C ASN A 191 0.08 7.73 8.21
N GLY A 192 1.26 7.73 8.86
CA GLY A 192 1.61 8.57 10.00
C GLY A 192 1.23 8.01 11.37
N TRP A 193 0.34 7.00 11.44
CA TRP A 193 -0.26 6.60 12.70
C TRP A 193 -0.50 5.08 12.81
N ALA A 194 0.13 4.45 13.80
CA ALA A 194 -0.18 3.09 14.22
C ALA A 194 -1.24 3.15 15.35
N ILE A 195 -2.52 3.07 14.99
CA ILE A 195 -3.67 3.37 15.88
C ILE A 195 -3.53 4.79 16.42
N SER A 196 -3.06 4.93 17.66
CA SER A 196 -2.85 6.19 18.39
C SER A 196 -1.37 6.57 18.57
N VAL A 197 -0.45 5.76 18.02
CA VAL A 197 0.99 6.00 18.13
C VAL A 197 1.50 6.70 16.87
N PRO A 198 2.02 7.94 16.97
CA PRO A 198 2.53 8.66 15.81
C PRO A 198 3.79 7.98 15.27
N ARG A 199 4.06 8.14 13.97
CA ARG A 199 5.23 7.57 13.28
C ARG A 199 6.54 7.92 14.01
N SER A 200 6.68 9.12 14.53
CA SER A 200 7.87 9.61 15.25
C SER A 200 8.18 8.83 16.53
N ALA A 201 7.17 8.24 17.18
CA ALA A 201 7.34 7.43 18.38
C ALA A 201 7.56 5.93 18.11
N GLN A 202 7.46 5.50 16.84
CA GLN A 202 7.56 4.08 16.49
C GLN A 202 8.99 3.63 16.20
N THR A 203 9.82 4.49 15.65
CA THR A 203 11.18 4.14 15.23
C THR A 203 12.03 5.38 15.03
N GLY A 204 13.32 5.27 15.31
CA GLY A 204 14.32 6.32 15.02
C GLY A 204 14.78 6.35 13.56
N ALA A 205 14.32 5.45 12.70
CA ALA A 205 14.66 5.44 11.28
C ALA A 205 14.15 6.70 10.57
N LYS A 206 14.95 7.35 9.74
CA LYS A 206 14.54 8.54 8.98
C LYS A 206 13.43 8.20 7.97
N THR A 207 13.57 7.07 7.28
CA THR A 207 12.56 6.51 6.38
C THR A 207 12.24 5.07 6.80
N LEU A 208 11.02 4.59 6.53
CA LEU A 208 10.72 3.18 6.77
C LEU A 208 11.31 2.29 5.68
N ALA A 209 11.50 2.83 4.47
CA ALA A 209 12.16 2.13 3.37
C ALA A 209 13.58 1.67 3.75
N GLN A 210 14.34 2.47 4.54
CA GLN A 210 15.70 2.10 4.94
C GLN A 210 15.80 0.81 5.76
N LYS A 211 14.69 0.33 6.33
CA LYS A 211 14.68 -0.96 7.03
C LYS A 211 15.01 -2.12 6.09
N GLY A 212 14.67 -2.01 4.80
CA GLY A 212 14.99 -2.99 3.78
C GLY A 212 16.49 -3.15 3.52
N ILE A 213 17.29 -2.12 3.81
CA ILE A 213 18.76 -2.17 3.69
C ILE A 213 19.34 -3.29 4.56
N ALA A 214 18.80 -3.47 5.78
CA ALA A 214 19.24 -4.54 6.68
C ALA A 214 19.01 -5.94 6.13
N GLY A 215 18.02 -6.11 5.23
CA GLY A 215 17.77 -7.35 4.50
C GLY A 215 18.48 -7.44 3.15
N GLY A 216 19.24 -6.42 2.75
CA GLY A 216 19.89 -6.38 1.44
C GLY A 216 18.92 -6.15 0.27
N LEU A 217 17.76 -5.52 0.53
CA LEU A 217 16.72 -5.27 -0.45
C LEU A 217 16.88 -3.90 -1.13
N HIS A 218 16.33 -3.77 -2.33
CA HIS A 218 16.15 -2.47 -2.95
C HIS A 218 15.10 -1.64 -2.20
N CYS A 219 15.36 -0.36 -1.97
CA CYS A 219 14.55 0.50 -1.12
C CYS A 219 14.14 1.78 -1.84
N LEU A 220 12.85 2.08 -1.81
CA LEU A 220 12.27 3.30 -2.39
C LEU A 220 11.34 3.98 -1.39
N GLN A 221 11.33 5.30 -1.37
CA GLN A 221 10.26 6.10 -0.77
C GLN A 221 9.45 6.77 -1.89
N VAL A 222 8.13 6.74 -1.79
CA VAL A 222 7.22 7.17 -2.86
C VAL A 222 6.14 8.08 -2.25
N ASP A 223 5.79 9.16 -2.92
CA ASP A 223 4.58 9.92 -2.58
C ASP A 223 3.34 9.05 -2.85
N GLY A 224 2.79 8.46 -1.80
CA GLY A 224 1.63 7.56 -1.87
C GLY A 224 0.32 8.26 -2.25
N ASN A 225 0.29 9.59 -2.29
CA ASN A 225 -0.86 10.38 -2.76
C ASN A 225 -0.72 10.77 -4.23
N ASP A 226 0.40 10.44 -4.87
CA ASP A 226 0.65 10.59 -6.30
C ASP A 226 0.55 9.24 -6.99
N ILE A 227 -0.57 8.97 -7.67
CA ILE A 227 -0.80 7.69 -8.36
C ILE A 227 0.29 7.37 -9.39
N ILE A 228 0.87 8.38 -10.04
CA ILE A 228 1.92 8.19 -11.04
C ILE A 228 3.20 7.70 -10.37
N ALA A 229 3.56 8.29 -9.22
CA ALA A 229 4.70 7.85 -8.44
C ALA A 229 4.50 6.43 -7.88
N VAL A 230 3.27 6.11 -7.43
CA VAL A 230 2.92 4.76 -6.98
C VAL A 230 3.10 3.74 -8.10
N LEU A 231 2.56 4.01 -9.29
CA LEU A 231 2.70 3.12 -10.45
C LEU A 231 4.16 2.91 -10.85
N GLU A 232 4.96 3.97 -10.91
CA GLU A 232 6.37 3.88 -11.27
C GLU A 232 7.20 3.14 -10.21
N GLY A 233 6.98 3.42 -8.93
CA GLY A 233 7.64 2.70 -7.84
C GLY A 233 7.32 1.20 -7.86
N MET A 234 6.04 0.86 -8.07
CA MET A 234 5.60 -0.54 -8.20
C MET A 234 6.17 -1.19 -9.46
N ARG A 235 6.17 -0.50 -10.61
CA ARG A 235 6.75 -1.01 -11.86
C ARG A 235 8.22 -1.40 -11.65
N ARG A 236 9.03 -0.51 -11.10
CA ARG A 236 10.45 -0.78 -10.82
C ARG A 236 10.63 -2.00 -9.90
N ALA A 237 9.85 -2.09 -8.83
CA ALA A 237 9.96 -3.19 -7.87
C ALA A 237 9.47 -4.53 -8.43
N THR A 238 8.38 -4.53 -9.19
CA THR A 238 7.82 -5.77 -9.79
C THR A 238 8.69 -6.29 -10.92
N GLU A 239 9.24 -5.41 -11.77
CA GLU A 239 10.20 -5.79 -12.81
C GLU A 239 11.47 -6.36 -12.22
N ARG A 240 12.06 -5.70 -11.21
CA ARG A 240 13.21 -6.19 -10.48
C ARG A 240 12.99 -7.60 -9.92
N ALA A 241 11.84 -7.81 -9.27
CA ALA A 241 11.49 -9.11 -8.70
C ALA A 241 11.37 -10.20 -9.78
N ARG A 242 10.72 -9.90 -10.92
CA ARG A 242 10.56 -10.84 -12.04
C ARG A 242 11.87 -11.15 -12.74
N ASN A 243 12.77 -10.18 -12.85
CA ASN A 243 14.09 -10.36 -13.45
C ASN A 243 15.06 -11.18 -12.56
N GLY A 244 14.61 -11.61 -11.37
CA GLY A 244 15.46 -12.36 -10.44
C GLY A 244 16.51 -11.51 -9.71
N GLU A 245 16.36 -10.18 -9.74
CA GLU A 245 17.26 -9.23 -9.06
C GLU A 245 16.96 -9.08 -7.56
N GLY A 246 15.97 -9.83 -7.05
CA GLY A 246 15.57 -9.85 -5.66
C GLY A 246 14.43 -8.91 -5.31
N GLY A 247 14.09 -8.89 -4.01
CA GLY A 247 12.95 -8.16 -3.49
C GLY A 247 13.19 -6.67 -3.29
N SER A 248 12.09 -5.96 -3.00
CA SER A 248 12.10 -4.52 -2.73
C SER A 248 11.27 -4.17 -1.51
N VAL A 249 11.63 -3.08 -0.82
CA VAL A 249 10.78 -2.38 0.15
C VAL A 249 10.40 -1.04 -0.43
N ILE A 250 9.12 -0.76 -0.52
CA ILE A 250 8.60 0.55 -0.92
C ILE A 250 7.85 1.15 0.26
N GLU A 251 8.26 2.33 0.70
CA GLU A 251 7.52 3.15 1.64
C GLU A 251 6.63 4.14 0.88
N PHE A 252 5.33 3.98 0.99
CA PHE A 252 4.34 4.92 0.43
C PHE A 252 3.95 5.95 1.47
N MET A 253 4.36 7.19 1.25
CA MET A 253 4.02 8.33 2.12
C MET A 253 2.60 8.78 1.84
N THR A 254 1.70 8.55 2.79
CA THR A 254 0.30 8.98 2.72
C THR A 254 -0.17 9.50 4.09
N TYR A 255 -1.47 9.60 4.28
CA TYR A 255 -2.04 9.99 5.57
C TYR A 255 -3.40 9.34 5.80
N ARG A 256 -3.64 8.82 7.00
CA ARG A 256 -4.94 8.31 7.42
C ARG A 256 -5.88 9.46 7.76
N LEU A 257 -6.71 9.88 6.82
CA LEU A 257 -7.61 11.03 7.01
C LEU A 257 -8.77 10.75 7.96
N HIS A 258 -9.17 9.48 8.13
CA HIS A 258 -10.25 9.04 9.03
C HIS A 258 -9.69 8.47 10.35
N ASP A 259 -10.59 8.10 11.28
CA ASP A 259 -10.24 7.32 12.47
C ASP A 259 -9.58 6.00 12.09
N HIS A 260 -8.92 5.33 13.04
CA HIS A 260 -8.28 4.04 12.78
C HIS A 260 -9.31 2.98 12.31
N THR A 261 -10.40 2.90 13.03
CA THR A 261 -11.62 2.15 12.66
C THR A 261 -12.83 2.94 13.10
N THR A 262 -14.03 2.48 12.73
CA THR A 262 -15.29 3.11 13.18
C THR A 262 -15.53 2.98 14.69
N ALA A 263 -14.73 2.20 15.42
CA ALA A 263 -14.74 2.10 16.87
C ALA A 263 -13.73 3.04 17.56
N ASP A 264 -12.96 3.82 16.79
CA ASP A 264 -11.94 4.76 17.27
C ASP A 264 -12.46 6.21 17.25
N ASP A 265 -11.83 7.07 18.06
CA ASP A 265 -11.99 8.53 18.03
C ASP A 265 -10.61 9.18 17.99
N ALA A 266 -10.12 9.44 16.79
CA ALA A 266 -8.78 9.97 16.56
C ALA A 266 -8.57 11.39 17.09
N ARG A 267 -9.64 12.15 17.38
CA ARG A 267 -9.54 13.50 18.01
C ARG A 267 -8.92 13.45 19.41
N ARG A 268 -8.88 12.28 20.04
CA ARG A 268 -8.28 12.08 21.38
C ARG A 268 -6.76 12.09 21.36
N TYR A 269 -6.12 11.88 20.19
CA TYR A 269 -4.67 11.74 20.09
C TYR A 269 -4.05 12.44 18.88
N ARG A 270 -4.86 13.00 17.97
CA ARG A 270 -4.40 13.61 16.72
C ARG A 270 -4.86 15.06 16.64
N ASP A 271 -3.96 15.95 16.25
CA ASP A 271 -4.24 17.37 16.09
C ASP A 271 -5.13 17.62 14.86
N GLU A 272 -6.12 18.52 15.00
CA GLU A 272 -7.02 18.88 13.89
C GLU A 272 -6.29 19.63 12.75
N GLN A 273 -5.25 20.41 13.08
CA GLN A 273 -4.48 21.12 12.06
C GLN A 273 -3.67 20.15 11.21
N GLU A 274 -3.09 19.11 11.82
CA GLU A 274 -2.41 18.03 11.10
C GLU A 274 -3.32 17.38 10.05
N VAL A 275 -4.59 17.13 10.41
CA VAL A 275 -5.58 16.57 9.48
C VAL A 275 -5.92 17.56 8.36
N LYS A 276 -6.10 18.84 8.67
CA LYS A 276 -6.35 19.88 7.66
C LYS A 276 -5.20 20.01 6.67
N ASP A 277 -3.97 19.97 7.15
CA ASP A 277 -2.76 20.01 6.32
C ASP A 277 -2.64 18.75 5.44
N ALA A 278 -3.05 17.60 5.95
CA ALA A 278 -3.08 16.36 5.18
C ALA A 278 -4.11 16.41 4.05
N TRP A 279 -5.26 17.06 4.24
CA TRP A 279 -6.25 17.29 3.19
C TRP A 279 -5.73 18.10 2.01
N LEU A 280 -4.75 18.98 2.20
CA LEU A 280 -4.10 19.71 1.10
C LEU A 280 -3.34 18.80 0.14
N ARG A 281 -3.09 17.56 0.55
CA ARG A 281 -2.40 16.52 -0.24
C ARG A 281 -3.35 15.40 -0.66
N ASP A 282 -4.66 15.64 -0.67
CA ASP A 282 -5.67 14.64 -1.04
C ASP A 282 -5.40 14.05 -2.44
N PRO A 283 -5.27 12.70 -2.56
CA PRO A 283 -4.91 12.06 -3.83
C PRO A 283 -5.96 12.27 -4.92
N MET A 284 -7.25 12.33 -4.54
CA MET A 284 -8.34 12.52 -5.51
C MET A 284 -8.33 13.92 -6.09
N THR A 285 -8.20 14.95 -5.26
CA THR A 285 -8.13 16.34 -5.68
C THR A 285 -6.91 16.58 -6.56
N ARG A 286 -5.77 16.07 -6.15
CA ARG A 286 -4.50 16.16 -6.89
C ARG A 286 -4.64 15.60 -8.31
N LEU A 287 -5.07 14.36 -8.46
CA LEU A 287 -5.23 13.73 -9.78
C LEU A 287 -6.32 14.40 -10.62
N ARG A 288 -7.44 14.79 -10.00
CA ARG A 288 -8.51 15.53 -10.70
C ARG A 288 -7.98 16.84 -11.30
N THR A 289 -7.26 17.63 -10.50
CA THR A 289 -6.68 18.90 -10.97
C THR A 289 -5.75 18.67 -12.15
N TYR A 290 -4.89 17.68 -12.09
CA TYR A 290 -4.02 17.31 -13.21
C TYR A 290 -4.82 16.94 -14.46
N LEU A 291 -5.79 16.03 -14.34
CA LEU A 291 -6.56 15.53 -15.48
C LEU A 291 -7.45 16.62 -16.13
N THR A 292 -7.92 17.59 -15.36
CA THR A 292 -8.74 18.70 -15.91
C THR A 292 -7.89 19.77 -16.61
N ALA A 293 -6.59 19.77 -16.40
CA ALA A 293 -5.65 20.69 -17.06
C ALA A 293 -5.07 20.12 -18.37
N GLN A 294 -5.36 18.85 -18.69
CA GLN A 294 -4.94 18.16 -19.94
C GLN A 294 -6.04 18.22 -20.99
#